data_e22ee023a1536af1aeae4e5486567c74
#
_entry.id   e22ee023a1536af1aeae4e5486567c74
#
_cell.length_a   1.000
_cell.length_b   1.000
_cell.length_c   1.000
_cell.angle_alpha   90.00
_cell.angle_beta   90.00
_cell.angle_gamma   90.00
#
_symmetry.space_group_name_H-M   'P 1'
#
loop_
_entity.id
_entity.type
_entity.pdbx_description
1 polymer ?
#
loop_
_entity_poly.entity_id
_entity_poly.type
_entity_poly.pdbx_seq_one_letter_code
_entity_poly.pdbx_strand_id
1 'polypeptide(L)'
;MRAAERAGRRPEEIRLVAAAKQVEAARVQQAIAAGITDIGENYVQEAATKRSQVSPAARWHLIGHLQRNKAGQAARIFDIIQTVDSLPIAQAIGRRAEAEGRTIGVLLQVNTSGEASKSGVPPAELSRLLATVLAIAGIRVEGLMSIGSLHPDPEAGRPEFRLLVELAQRAERESGAAMKWVSMGMSHDFEAAIEEGANLVRVGTAIFGSRPG
;
A
#
# COMPACT_ATOMS: atom_id res chain seq x y z
N MET A 1 8.81 6.10 -15.60
CA MET A 1 10.13 5.90 -16.21
C MET A 1 11.07 7.08 -15.90
N ARG A 2 10.81 8.32 -16.34
CA ARG A 2 11.70 9.48 -16.09
C ARG A 2 12.12 9.72 -14.64
N ALA A 3 11.21 9.54 -13.66
CA ALA A 3 11.55 9.72 -12.24
C ALA A 3 12.53 8.65 -11.73
N ALA A 4 12.38 7.40 -12.15
CA ALA A 4 13.34 6.34 -11.82
C ALA A 4 14.72 6.62 -12.41
N GLU A 5 14.77 7.07 -13.67
CA GLU A 5 16.02 7.45 -14.35
C GLU A 5 16.73 8.61 -13.64
N ARG A 6 15.99 9.67 -13.23
CA ARG A 6 16.55 10.78 -12.43
C ARG A 6 17.12 10.31 -11.09
N ALA A 7 16.50 9.30 -10.49
CA ALA A 7 16.95 8.69 -9.25
C ALA A 7 18.08 7.65 -9.44
N GLY A 8 18.59 7.46 -10.68
CA GLY A 8 19.58 6.43 -10.98
C GLY A 8 19.09 4.99 -10.78
N ARG A 9 17.77 4.77 -10.85
CA ARG A 9 17.12 3.49 -10.61
C ARG A 9 16.52 2.93 -11.91
N ARG A 10 16.40 1.63 -11.98
CA ARG A 10 15.74 0.98 -13.12
C ARG A 10 14.22 1.06 -12.96
N PRO A 11 13.46 1.35 -14.03
CA PRO A 11 11.99 1.41 -13.98
C PRO A 11 11.33 0.15 -13.43
N GLU A 12 11.92 -1.03 -13.65
CA GLU A 12 11.41 -2.33 -13.21
C GLU A 12 11.47 -2.51 -11.69
N GLU A 13 12.26 -1.69 -11.00
CA GLU A 13 12.33 -1.66 -9.53
C GLU A 13 11.12 -0.93 -8.92
N ILE A 14 10.38 -0.18 -9.73
CA ILE A 14 9.23 0.59 -9.29
C ILE A 14 7.93 -0.14 -9.66
N ARG A 15 7.18 -0.53 -8.65
CA ARG A 15 5.85 -1.13 -8.84
C ARG A 15 4.77 -0.05 -8.85
N LEU A 16 3.91 -0.11 -9.85
CA LEU A 16 2.77 0.78 -9.99
C LEU A 16 1.49 0.06 -9.55
N VAL A 17 0.81 0.59 -8.54
CA VAL A 17 -0.54 0.19 -8.14
C VAL A 17 -1.54 1.18 -8.74
N ALA A 18 -2.40 0.71 -9.64
CA ALA A 18 -3.47 1.52 -10.21
C ALA A 18 -4.61 1.68 -9.20
N ALA A 19 -4.77 2.88 -8.62
CA ALA A 19 -5.79 3.18 -7.62
C ALA A 19 -7.17 3.32 -8.28
N ALA A 20 -7.97 2.25 -8.21
CA ALA A 20 -9.22 2.08 -8.96
C ALA A 20 -10.49 2.40 -8.17
N LYS A 21 -10.39 3.09 -7.01
CA LYS A 21 -11.57 3.49 -6.24
C LYS A 21 -12.55 4.30 -7.09
N GLN A 22 -13.83 3.93 -7.08
CA GLN A 22 -14.90 4.56 -7.88
C GLN A 22 -14.66 4.50 -9.41
N VAL A 23 -13.86 3.54 -9.88
CA VAL A 23 -13.66 3.26 -11.30
C VAL A 23 -14.46 2.01 -11.67
N GLU A 24 -15.18 2.03 -12.78
CA GLU A 24 -15.96 0.89 -13.26
C GLU A 24 -15.07 -0.31 -13.62
N ALA A 25 -15.58 -1.52 -13.42
CA ALA A 25 -14.86 -2.77 -13.68
C ALA A 25 -14.34 -2.86 -15.14
N ALA A 26 -15.10 -2.38 -16.12
CA ALA A 26 -14.69 -2.37 -17.52
C ALA A 26 -13.41 -1.55 -17.75
N ARG A 27 -13.26 -0.40 -17.08
CA ARG A 27 -12.06 0.43 -17.16
C ARG A 27 -10.87 -0.20 -16.42
N VAL A 28 -11.12 -0.87 -15.30
CA VAL A 28 -10.10 -1.66 -14.60
C VAL A 28 -9.61 -2.80 -15.50
N GLN A 29 -10.53 -3.50 -16.19
CA GLN A 29 -10.18 -4.54 -17.15
C GLN A 29 -9.33 -3.99 -18.31
N GLN A 30 -9.64 -2.80 -18.83
CA GLN A 30 -8.83 -2.14 -19.85
C GLN A 30 -7.41 -1.84 -19.36
N ALA A 31 -7.27 -1.36 -18.12
CA ALA A 31 -5.95 -1.10 -17.52
C ALA A 31 -5.13 -2.41 -17.38
N ILE A 32 -5.79 -3.50 -16.95
CA ILE A 32 -5.14 -4.82 -16.87
C ILE A 32 -4.70 -5.29 -18.26
N ALA A 33 -5.54 -5.16 -19.28
CA ALA A 33 -5.22 -5.51 -20.66
C ALA A 33 -4.06 -4.66 -21.22
N ALA A 34 -3.91 -3.41 -20.75
CA ALA A 34 -2.79 -2.53 -21.08
C ALA A 34 -1.50 -2.83 -20.28
N GLY A 35 -1.50 -3.87 -19.43
CA GLY A 35 -0.29 -4.33 -18.72
C GLY A 35 -0.22 -3.92 -17.26
N ILE A 36 -1.25 -3.33 -16.67
CA ILE A 36 -1.31 -3.09 -15.21
C ILE A 36 -1.46 -4.44 -14.50
N THR A 37 -0.55 -4.72 -13.57
CA THR A 37 -0.49 -5.97 -12.80
C THR A 37 -1.00 -5.83 -11.39
N ASP A 38 -1.14 -4.61 -10.88
CA ASP A 38 -1.50 -4.35 -9.48
C ASP A 38 -2.63 -3.30 -9.40
N ILE A 39 -3.75 -3.69 -8.79
CA ILE A 39 -4.94 -2.87 -8.63
C ILE A 39 -5.11 -2.50 -7.16
N GLY A 40 -5.30 -1.23 -6.87
CA GLY A 40 -5.52 -0.71 -5.52
C GLY A 40 -6.97 -0.27 -5.30
N GLU A 41 -7.59 -0.74 -4.22
CA GLU A 41 -8.92 -0.35 -3.81
C GLU A 41 -8.95 0.23 -2.41
N ASN A 42 -9.88 1.17 -2.19
CA ASN A 42 -10.06 1.77 -0.88
C ASN A 42 -11.10 1.03 -0.04
N TYR A 43 -12.05 0.34 -0.68
CA TYR A 43 -13.21 -0.24 -0.03
C TYR A 43 -13.32 -1.74 -0.32
N VAL A 44 -13.47 -2.52 0.75
CA VAL A 44 -13.53 -3.99 0.67
C VAL A 44 -14.69 -4.47 -0.19
N GLN A 45 -15.87 -3.85 -0.07
CA GLN A 45 -17.07 -4.22 -0.82
C GLN A 45 -16.93 -3.92 -2.31
N GLU A 46 -16.36 -2.77 -2.65
CA GLU A 46 -16.11 -2.37 -4.04
C GLU A 46 -15.12 -3.33 -4.71
N ALA A 47 -14.04 -3.68 -4.02
CA ALA A 47 -13.07 -4.66 -4.48
C ALA A 47 -13.70 -6.04 -4.72
N ALA A 48 -14.56 -6.51 -3.81
CA ALA A 48 -15.24 -7.79 -3.94
C ALA A 48 -16.06 -7.88 -5.23
N THR A 49 -16.85 -6.84 -5.51
CA THR A 49 -17.67 -6.78 -6.73
C THR A 49 -16.82 -6.71 -7.99
N LYS A 50 -15.79 -5.86 -8.02
CA LYS A 50 -14.94 -5.68 -9.21
C LYS A 50 -14.10 -6.90 -9.51
N ARG A 51 -13.49 -7.52 -8.49
CA ARG A 51 -12.62 -8.68 -8.67
C ARG A 51 -13.31 -9.84 -9.38
N SER A 52 -14.62 -10.02 -9.17
CA SER A 52 -15.40 -11.05 -9.87
C SER A 52 -15.70 -10.73 -11.34
N GLN A 53 -15.50 -9.49 -11.77
CA GLN A 53 -15.85 -8.99 -13.09
C GLN A 53 -14.63 -8.74 -14.00
N VAL A 54 -13.40 -8.89 -13.47
CA VAL A 54 -12.17 -8.62 -14.20
C VAL A 54 -11.25 -9.84 -14.24
N SER A 55 -10.26 -9.81 -15.12
CA SER A 55 -9.25 -10.88 -15.22
C SER A 55 -8.60 -11.18 -13.88
N PRO A 56 -8.43 -12.47 -13.50
CA PRO A 56 -7.78 -12.88 -12.26
C PRO A 56 -6.25 -12.63 -12.25
N ALA A 57 -5.67 -12.17 -13.36
CA ALA A 57 -4.23 -11.97 -13.49
C ALA A 57 -3.67 -10.82 -12.64
N ALA A 58 -4.51 -9.87 -12.22
CA ALA A 58 -4.05 -8.74 -11.41
C ALA A 58 -4.01 -9.09 -9.91
N ARG A 59 -3.01 -8.57 -9.22
CA ARG A 59 -2.94 -8.57 -7.76
C ARG A 59 -3.76 -7.42 -7.19
N TRP A 60 -4.47 -7.70 -6.12
CA TRP A 60 -5.36 -6.73 -5.48
C TRP A 60 -4.78 -6.24 -4.17
N HIS A 61 -4.66 -4.92 -4.05
CA HIS A 61 -4.15 -4.23 -2.88
C HIS A 61 -5.28 -3.46 -2.18
N LEU A 62 -5.44 -3.64 -0.88
CA LEU A 62 -6.20 -2.69 -0.07
C LEU A 62 -5.28 -1.51 0.28
N ILE A 63 -5.66 -0.32 -0.16
CA ILE A 63 -4.91 0.92 0.04
C ILE A 63 -5.70 1.98 0.83
N GLY A 64 -6.97 1.71 1.16
CA GLY A 64 -7.82 2.53 2.03
C GLY A 64 -7.83 2.02 3.47
N HIS A 65 -8.29 2.88 4.40
CA HIS A 65 -8.37 2.53 5.81
C HIS A 65 -9.19 1.26 6.04
N LEU A 66 -8.64 0.32 6.79
CA LEU A 66 -9.27 -0.96 7.11
C LEU A 66 -9.90 -0.94 8.50
N GLN A 67 -11.21 -1.02 8.55
CA GLN A 67 -11.92 -1.24 9.81
C GLN A 67 -11.72 -2.69 10.29
N ARG A 68 -11.53 -2.88 11.59
CA ARG A 68 -11.30 -4.20 12.20
C ARG A 68 -12.36 -5.24 11.84
N ASN A 69 -13.64 -4.86 11.82
CA ASN A 69 -14.75 -5.76 11.47
C ASN A 69 -14.76 -6.21 10.00
N LYS A 70 -14.00 -5.54 9.12
CA LYS A 70 -13.84 -5.89 7.70
C LYS A 70 -12.54 -6.66 7.43
N ALA A 71 -11.64 -6.79 8.40
CA ALA A 71 -10.33 -7.40 8.21
C ALA A 71 -10.42 -8.86 7.72
N GLY A 72 -11.37 -9.65 8.25
CA GLY A 72 -11.61 -11.01 7.78
C GLY A 72 -12.12 -11.10 6.34
N GLN A 73 -12.94 -10.15 5.89
CA GLN A 73 -13.38 -10.08 4.49
C GLN A 73 -12.24 -9.60 3.59
N ALA A 74 -11.44 -8.62 4.04
CA ALA A 74 -10.29 -8.14 3.31
C ALA A 74 -9.27 -9.25 3.05
N ALA A 75 -8.99 -10.10 4.03
CA ALA A 75 -8.07 -11.23 3.90
C ALA A 75 -8.49 -12.25 2.82
N ARG A 76 -9.77 -12.32 2.46
CA ARG A 76 -10.27 -13.18 1.38
C ARG A 76 -10.09 -12.56 0.00
N ILE A 77 -10.16 -11.23 -0.07
CA ILE A 77 -10.29 -10.51 -1.33
C ILE A 77 -8.92 -10.01 -1.81
N PHE A 78 -8.09 -9.51 -0.90
CA PHE A 78 -6.83 -8.89 -1.25
C PHE A 78 -5.66 -9.86 -1.18
N ASP A 79 -4.70 -9.63 -2.05
CA ASP A 79 -3.43 -10.33 -2.06
C ASP A 79 -2.40 -9.61 -1.17
N ILE A 80 -2.57 -8.27 -1.05
CA ILE A 80 -1.76 -7.40 -0.19
C ILE A 80 -2.68 -6.39 0.52
N ILE A 81 -2.49 -6.19 1.83
CA ILE A 81 -3.17 -5.17 2.62
C ILE A 81 -2.12 -4.16 3.08
N GLN A 82 -2.17 -2.92 2.55
CA GLN A 82 -1.14 -1.91 2.80
C GLN A 82 -1.42 -1.04 4.04
N THR A 83 -2.57 -1.20 4.67
CA THR A 83 -3.09 -0.28 5.70
C THR A 83 -3.20 -0.93 7.08
N VAL A 84 -2.21 -1.74 7.44
CA VAL A 84 -2.16 -2.37 8.77
C VAL A 84 -1.46 -1.41 9.74
N ASP A 85 -2.22 -0.80 10.63
CA ASP A 85 -1.74 0.20 11.58
C ASP A 85 -1.85 -0.22 13.06
N SER A 86 -2.38 -1.42 13.32
CA SER A 86 -2.60 -1.88 14.68
C SER A 86 -2.61 -3.41 14.82
N LEU A 87 -2.21 -3.88 15.99
CA LEU A 87 -2.19 -5.31 16.31
C LEU A 87 -3.58 -5.99 16.16
N PRO A 88 -4.70 -5.38 16.60
CA PRO A 88 -6.03 -6.00 16.43
C PRO A 88 -6.42 -6.24 14.96
N ILE A 89 -6.02 -5.34 14.05
CA ILE A 89 -6.25 -5.50 12.61
C ILE A 89 -5.38 -6.64 12.06
N ALA A 90 -4.06 -6.64 12.36
CA ALA A 90 -3.15 -7.70 11.95
C ALA A 90 -3.62 -9.09 12.41
N GLN A 91 -4.03 -9.21 13.68
CA GLN A 91 -4.58 -10.47 14.22
C GLN A 91 -5.86 -10.92 13.52
N ALA A 92 -6.76 -9.99 13.18
CA ALA A 92 -8.00 -10.34 12.48
C ALA A 92 -7.72 -10.83 11.05
N ILE A 93 -6.75 -10.22 10.35
CA ILE A 93 -6.27 -10.68 9.04
C ILE A 93 -5.65 -12.07 9.17
N GLY A 94 -4.69 -12.24 10.09
CA GLY A 94 -3.95 -13.49 10.28
C GLY A 94 -4.85 -14.69 10.59
N ARG A 95 -5.74 -14.56 11.58
CA ARG A 95 -6.72 -15.61 11.91
C ARG A 95 -7.56 -16.03 10.71
N ARG A 96 -7.96 -15.07 9.86
CA ARG A 96 -8.75 -15.41 8.69
C ARG A 96 -7.94 -16.08 7.61
N ALA A 97 -6.75 -15.57 7.33
CA ALA A 97 -5.85 -16.14 6.35
C ALA A 97 -5.46 -17.58 6.71
N GLU A 98 -5.09 -17.79 7.98
CA GLU A 98 -4.75 -19.11 8.50
C GLU A 98 -5.90 -20.12 8.38
N ALA A 99 -7.13 -19.71 8.74
CA ALA A 99 -8.32 -20.55 8.62
C ALA A 99 -8.65 -20.93 7.16
N GLU A 100 -8.12 -20.20 6.18
CA GLU A 100 -8.28 -20.48 4.75
C GLU A 100 -7.01 -21.07 4.09
N GLY A 101 -6.01 -21.44 4.89
CA GLY A 101 -4.75 -21.98 4.40
C GLY A 101 -3.96 -21.00 3.51
N ARG A 102 -4.15 -19.69 3.71
CA ARG A 102 -3.51 -18.61 2.91
C ARG A 102 -2.48 -17.85 3.73
N THR A 103 -1.59 -17.17 3.03
CA THR A 103 -0.72 -16.15 3.62
C THR A 103 -0.95 -14.84 2.88
N ILE A 104 -1.28 -13.77 3.60
CA ILE A 104 -1.56 -12.45 3.05
C ILE A 104 -0.34 -11.55 3.24
N GLY A 105 0.09 -10.87 2.17
CA GLY A 105 1.10 -9.81 2.25
C GLY A 105 0.53 -8.60 2.99
N VAL A 106 1.27 -8.05 3.94
CA VAL A 106 0.86 -6.83 4.66
C VAL A 106 1.98 -5.79 4.65
N LEU A 107 1.58 -4.52 4.53
CA LEU A 107 2.48 -3.41 4.83
C LEU A 107 1.99 -2.74 6.11
N LEU A 108 2.92 -2.34 6.97
CA LEU A 108 2.56 -1.54 8.14
C LEU A 108 2.41 -0.09 7.71
N GLN A 109 1.24 0.48 8.00
CA GLN A 109 0.99 1.89 7.73
C GLN A 109 1.56 2.75 8.84
N VAL A 110 2.42 3.70 8.45
CA VAL A 110 3.06 4.67 9.36
C VAL A 110 2.52 6.06 9.11
N ASN A 111 2.20 6.78 10.18
CA ASN A 111 1.84 8.20 10.10
C ASN A 111 3.12 9.05 10.08
N THR A 112 3.58 9.38 8.88
CA THR A 112 4.79 10.21 8.66
C THR A 112 4.50 11.71 8.69
N SER A 113 3.22 12.12 8.61
CA SER A 113 2.83 13.53 8.64
C SER A 113 2.79 14.12 10.04
N GLY A 114 2.66 13.28 11.07
CA GLY A 114 2.44 13.73 12.45
C GLY A 114 1.03 14.30 12.73
N GLU A 115 0.15 14.35 11.73
CA GLU A 115 -1.23 14.81 11.90
C GLU A 115 -2.06 13.75 12.64
N ALA A 116 -2.64 14.11 13.79
CA ALA A 116 -3.42 13.17 14.61
C ALA A 116 -4.67 12.62 13.92
N SER A 117 -5.17 13.30 12.89
CA SER A 117 -6.33 12.89 12.10
C SER A 117 -6.02 11.78 11.09
N LYS A 118 -4.74 11.50 10.83
CA LYS A 118 -4.33 10.49 9.84
C LYS A 118 -4.08 9.14 10.47
N SER A 119 -4.51 8.10 9.76
CA SER A 119 -4.26 6.71 10.11
C SER A 119 -2.77 6.36 9.98
N GLY A 120 -2.36 5.36 10.71
CA GLY A 120 -0.99 4.85 10.72
C GLY A 120 -0.41 4.83 12.13
N VAL A 121 0.47 3.88 12.39
CA VAL A 121 1.20 3.81 13.66
C VAL A 121 2.17 5.00 13.75
N PRO A 122 2.31 5.66 14.91
CA PRO A 122 3.36 6.65 15.09
C PRO A 122 4.76 6.06 14.84
N PRO A 123 5.71 6.79 14.24
CA PRO A 123 7.08 6.31 13.99
C PRO A 123 7.76 5.67 15.20
N ALA A 124 7.54 6.23 16.40
CA ALA A 124 8.11 5.71 17.66
C ALA A 124 7.56 4.34 18.08
N GLU A 125 6.36 3.97 17.61
CA GLU A 125 5.71 2.70 17.96
C GLU A 125 5.91 1.60 16.90
N LEU A 126 6.52 1.93 15.75
CA LEU A 126 6.67 1.00 14.63
C LEU A 126 7.40 -0.29 15.01
N SER A 127 8.57 -0.19 15.68
CA SER A 127 9.37 -1.38 16.04
C SER A 127 8.59 -2.32 16.96
N ARG A 128 7.80 -1.78 17.91
CA ARG A 128 6.95 -2.58 18.79
C ARG A 128 5.83 -3.29 18.02
N LEU A 129 5.15 -2.57 17.11
CA LEU A 129 4.11 -3.16 16.28
C LEU A 129 4.70 -4.24 15.37
N LEU A 130 5.81 -3.96 14.69
CA LEU A 130 6.48 -4.89 13.79
C LEU A 130 6.83 -6.21 14.49
N ALA A 131 7.49 -6.13 15.65
CA ALA A 131 7.87 -7.31 16.42
C ALA A 131 6.69 -8.22 16.76
N THR A 132 5.54 -7.63 17.10
CA THR A 132 4.32 -8.39 17.41
C THR A 132 3.63 -8.94 16.16
N VAL A 133 3.64 -8.19 15.05
CA VAL A 133 3.00 -8.60 13.79
C VAL A 133 3.78 -9.71 13.09
N LEU A 134 5.10 -9.71 13.16
CA LEU A 134 5.94 -10.78 12.60
C LEU A 134 5.66 -12.17 13.20
N ALA A 135 5.15 -12.24 14.42
CA ALA A 135 4.77 -13.50 15.08
C ALA A 135 3.38 -14.02 14.72
N ILE A 136 2.60 -13.30 13.90
CA ILE A 136 1.23 -13.69 13.56
C ILE A 136 1.24 -14.65 12.35
N ALA A 137 0.69 -15.86 12.53
CA ALA A 137 0.48 -16.79 11.44
C ALA A 137 -0.51 -16.24 10.38
N GLY A 138 -0.38 -16.71 9.14
CA GLY A 138 -1.27 -16.31 8.03
C GLY A 138 -1.00 -14.93 7.44
N ILE A 139 -0.01 -14.17 7.95
CA ILE A 139 0.44 -12.92 7.34
C ILE A 139 1.94 -12.91 7.10
N ARG A 140 2.37 -12.14 6.11
CA ARG A 140 3.79 -11.87 5.81
C ARG A 140 3.98 -10.37 5.72
N VAL A 141 4.76 -9.79 6.62
CA VAL A 141 5.16 -8.38 6.51
C VAL A 141 6.07 -8.23 5.30
N GLU A 142 5.68 -7.34 4.37
CA GLU A 142 6.43 -7.11 3.13
C GLU A 142 6.98 -5.69 3.04
N GLY A 143 6.73 -4.83 4.03
CA GLY A 143 7.26 -3.48 4.03
C GLY A 143 6.42 -2.48 4.79
N LEU A 144 6.63 -1.20 4.45
CA LEU A 144 5.94 -0.06 5.06
C LEU A 144 5.13 0.72 4.03
N MET A 145 4.11 1.43 4.52
CA MET A 145 3.29 2.33 3.71
C MET A 145 3.04 3.63 4.46
N SER A 146 2.99 4.75 3.75
CA SER A 146 2.44 6.00 4.29
C SER A 146 1.50 6.68 3.30
N ILE A 147 0.56 7.44 3.85
CA ILE A 147 -0.22 8.44 3.13
C ILE A 147 0.22 9.78 3.70
N GLY A 148 1.10 10.46 2.99
CA GLY A 148 1.66 11.74 3.38
C GLY A 148 0.62 12.86 3.44
N SER A 149 1.03 14.05 3.87
CA SER A 149 0.22 15.26 3.82
C SER A 149 -0.08 15.64 2.37
N LEU A 150 -1.25 16.22 2.16
CA LEU A 150 -1.58 16.78 0.84
C LEU A 150 -0.97 18.18 0.75
N HIS A 151 0.11 18.31 0.01
CA HIS A 151 0.76 19.58 -0.26
C HIS A 151 0.39 20.09 -1.66
N PRO A 152 0.19 21.39 -1.85
CA PRO A 152 0.07 21.98 -3.19
C PRO A 152 1.34 21.78 -4.03
N ASP A 153 2.52 21.89 -3.39
CA ASP A 153 3.82 21.59 -3.99
C ASP A 153 4.23 20.15 -3.70
N PRO A 154 4.43 19.30 -4.72
CA PRO A 154 4.89 17.92 -4.56
C PRO A 154 6.22 17.78 -3.79
N GLU A 155 7.09 18.80 -3.90
CA GLU A 155 8.40 18.80 -3.24
C GLU A 155 8.31 18.91 -1.72
N ALA A 156 7.23 19.54 -1.20
CA ALA A 156 7.03 19.70 0.24
C ALA A 156 6.81 18.37 0.98
N GLY A 157 6.43 17.30 0.29
CA GLY A 157 6.28 15.96 0.85
C GLY A 157 7.59 15.18 1.07
N ARG A 158 8.73 15.64 0.51
CA ARG A 158 10.00 14.91 0.57
C ARG A 158 10.48 14.52 1.97
N PRO A 159 10.35 15.37 3.01
CA PRO A 159 10.75 14.97 4.36
C PRO A 159 9.97 13.76 4.89
N GLU A 160 8.66 13.66 4.59
CA GLU A 160 7.82 12.53 4.98
C GLU A 160 8.23 11.25 4.23
N PHE A 161 8.62 11.37 2.96
CA PHE A 161 9.11 10.25 2.15
C PHE A 161 10.46 9.73 2.67
N ARG A 162 11.42 10.61 2.97
CA ARG A 162 12.71 10.22 3.58
C ARG A 162 12.51 9.51 4.90
N LEU A 163 11.62 10.04 5.75
CA LEU A 163 11.31 9.42 7.03
C LEU A 163 10.82 7.97 6.84
N LEU A 164 9.93 7.71 5.87
CA LEU A 164 9.44 6.35 5.64
C LEU A 164 10.55 5.40 5.18
N VAL A 165 11.46 5.86 4.33
CA VAL A 165 12.63 5.07 3.88
C VAL A 165 13.56 4.77 5.04
N GLU A 166 13.89 5.74 5.87
CA GLU A 166 14.72 5.57 7.06
C GLU A 166 14.10 4.56 8.04
N LEU A 167 12.77 4.65 8.23
CA LEU A 167 12.01 3.72 9.06
C LEU A 167 12.04 2.29 8.49
N ALA A 168 11.92 2.13 7.17
CA ALA A 168 11.99 0.82 6.52
C ALA A 168 13.38 0.18 6.69
N GLN A 169 14.44 0.95 6.46
CA GLN A 169 15.81 0.50 6.65
C GLN A 169 16.11 0.15 8.12
N ARG A 170 15.60 0.95 9.07
CA ARG A 170 15.71 0.65 10.49
C ARG A 170 14.97 -0.62 10.86
N ALA A 171 13.72 -0.76 10.41
CA ALA A 171 12.89 -1.93 10.64
C ALA A 171 13.56 -3.21 10.12
N GLU A 172 14.17 -3.17 8.95
CA GLU A 172 14.92 -4.30 8.37
C GLU A 172 16.14 -4.66 9.21
N ARG A 173 16.94 -3.68 9.63
CA ARG A 173 18.11 -3.94 10.50
C ARG A 173 17.74 -4.51 11.87
N GLU A 174 16.67 -3.99 12.49
CA GLU A 174 16.25 -4.39 13.84
C GLU A 174 15.58 -5.77 13.87
N SER A 175 14.79 -6.09 12.85
CA SER A 175 13.98 -7.32 12.83
C SER A 175 14.58 -8.47 12.02
N GLY A 176 15.51 -8.18 11.10
CA GLY A 176 15.99 -9.13 10.09
C GLY A 176 14.95 -9.46 9.00
N ALA A 177 13.74 -8.90 9.06
CA ALA A 177 12.71 -9.12 8.06
C ALA A 177 12.88 -8.13 6.91
N ALA A 178 12.90 -8.63 5.66
CA ALA A 178 13.07 -7.79 4.49
C ALA A 178 11.88 -6.83 4.31
N MET A 179 12.16 -5.53 4.25
CA MET A 179 11.19 -4.47 3.93
C MET A 179 11.15 -4.25 2.42
N LYS A 180 10.63 -5.25 1.70
CA LYS A 180 10.58 -5.29 0.24
C LYS A 180 9.94 -4.05 -0.38
N TRP A 181 8.87 -3.54 0.24
CA TRP A 181 8.08 -2.44 -0.30
C TRP A 181 8.13 -1.21 0.60
N VAL A 182 8.45 -0.08 -0.01
CA VAL A 182 8.24 1.26 0.54
C VAL A 182 7.17 1.93 -0.30
N SER A 183 5.92 1.85 0.21
CA SER A 183 4.73 2.30 -0.51
C SER A 183 4.39 3.73 -0.12
N MET A 184 4.67 4.68 -1.01
CA MET A 184 4.36 6.10 -0.85
C MET A 184 4.28 6.78 -2.22
N GLY A 185 3.72 7.97 -2.27
CA GLY A 185 3.52 8.71 -3.52
C GLY A 185 2.22 8.34 -4.23
N MET A 186 1.54 9.37 -4.71
CA MET A 186 0.26 9.33 -5.44
C MET A 186 0.37 10.11 -6.75
N SER A 187 -0.73 10.28 -7.49
CA SER A 187 -0.75 10.93 -8.81
C SER A 187 -0.08 12.31 -8.86
N HIS A 188 -0.05 13.04 -7.73
CA HIS A 188 0.51 14.39 -7.66
C HIS A 188 2.01 14.42 -7.34
N ASP A 189 2.51 13.47 -6.53
CA ASP A 189 3.83 13.51 -5.89
C ASP A 189 4.66 12.23 -6.08
N PHE A 190 4.18 11.26 -6.91
CA PHE A 190 4.88 9.98 -7.08
C PHE A 190 6.30 10.13 -7.64
N GLU A 191 6.59 11.19 -8.40
CA GLU A 191 7.94 11.42 -8.94
C GLU A 191 8.91 11.76 -7.80
N ALA A 192 8.55 12.71 -6.94
CA ALA A 192 9.32 13.05 -5.74
C ALA A 192 9.47 11.85 -4.80
N ALA A 193 8.39 11.06 -4.62
CA ALA A 193 8.45 9.85 -3.82
C ALA A 193 9.43 8.81 -4.37
N ILE A 194 9.49 8.59 -5.69
CA ILE A 194 10.44 7.69 -6.35
C ILE A 194 11.88 8.18 -6.13
N GLU A 195 12.12 9.46 -6.30
CA GLU A 195 13.44 10.08 -6.09
C GLU A 195 13.92 9.94 -4.64
N GLU A 196 13.00 9.95 -3.67
CA GLU A 196 13.31 9.72 -2.26
C GLU A 196 13.34 8.23 -1.85
N GLY A 197 13.09 7.29 -2.79
CA GLY A 197 13.27 5.86 -2.56
C GLY A 197 12.01 5.00 -2.55
N ALA A 198 10.83 5.54 -2.89
CA ALA A 198 9.64 4.71 -3.11
C ALA A 198 9.93 3.64 -4.17
N ASN A 199 9.48 2.42 -3.93
CA ASN A 199 9.50 1.34 -4.92
C ASN A 199 8.10 0.76 -5.18
N LEU A 200 7.07 1.33 -4.54
CA LEU A 200 5.67 1.06 -4.80
C LEU A 200 4.89 2.39 -4.73
N VAL A 201 4.30 2.80 -5.86
CA VAL A 201 3.53 4.05 -5.98
C VAL A 201 2.07 3.76 -6.30
N ARG A 202 1.15 4.63 -5.86
CA ARG A 202 -0.30 4.44 -6.00
C ARG A 202 -0.91 5.55 -6.84
N VAL A 203 -1.15 5.28 -8.11
CA VAL A 203 -1.57 6.27 -9.10
C VAL A 203 -3.01 6.01 -9.54
N GLY A 204 -3.87 7.01 -9.44
CA GLY A 204 -5.29 6.93 -9.84
C GLY A 204 -5.61 7.87 -11.00
N THR A 205 -5.70 9.17 -10.75
CA THR A 205 -6.15 10.17 -11.73
C THR A 205 -5.29 10.24 -12.98
N ALA A 206 -4.00 9.97 -12.89
CA ALA A 206 -3.12 9.93 -14.06
C ALA A 206 -3.37 8.70 -14.96
N ILE A 207 -4.02 7.64 -14.45
CA ILE A 207 -4.39 6.44 -15.23
C ILE A 207 -5.85 6.51 -15.69
N PHE A 208 -6.74 6.81 -14.75
CA PHE A 208 -8.19 6.72 -15.00
C PHE A 208 -8.86 8.07 -15.28
N GLY A 209 -8.11 9.18 -15.26
CA GLY A 209 -8.66 10.52 -15.44
C GLY A 209 -9.33 11.06 -14.16
N SER A 210 -9.81 12.31 -14.24
CA SER A 210 -10.59 12.93 -13.16
C SER A 210 -11.90 12.19 -12.97
N ARG A 211 -12.37 12.12 -11.73
CA ARG A 211 -13.66 11.50 -11.40
C ARG A 211 -14.79 12.39 -11.90
N PRO A 212 -15.90 11.82 -12.38
CA PRO A 212 -17.13 12.58 -12.49
C PRO A 212 -17.49 13.05 -11.07
N GLY A 213 -17.76 14.36 -10.94
CA GLY A 213 -18.17 14.98 -9.68
C GLY A 213 -19.52 14.45 -9.17
#